data_3a052ac9ff5d269a9acd1053560c5bf7
#
_entry.id   3a052ac9ff5d269a9acd1053560c5bf7
#
_cell.length_a   1.000
_cell.length_b   1.000
_cell.length_c   1.000
_cell.angle_alpha   90.00
_cell.angle_beta   90.00
_cell.angle_gamma   90.00
#
_symmetry.space_group_name_H-M   'P 1'
#
loop_
_entity.id
_entity.type
_entity.pdbx_description
1 polymer ?
#
loop_
_entity_poly.entity_id
_entity_poly.type
_entity_poly.pdbx_seq_one_letter_code
_entity_poly.pdbx_strand_id
1 'polypeptide(L)'
;MAVTFYSGFKDKFHALDFLTDNVFTGFQIKNKICIALKGDHELEEFSFLRNKKFFETKKIEFLCLKNLTTITDKFEGEFDEIHIFSDKISDLPGSLNDNTFVYTLKSDEAINNASRELYTNLKNKGVNVLHEVI
;
A
#
# COMPACT_ATOMS: atom_id res chain seq x y z
N MET A 1 14.30 -4.63 -8.76
CA MET A 1 13.21 -4.09 -7.94
C MET A 1 11.93 -4.02 -8.78
N ALA A 2 10.84 -4.47 -8.23
CA ALA A 2 9.54 -4.42 -8.90
C ALA A 2 8.49 -3.79 -7.96
N VAL A 3 7.65 -2.94 -8.54
CA VAL A 3 6.49 -2.36 -7.86
C VAL A 3 5.24 -2.87 -8.56
N THR A 4 4.34 -3.47 -7.82
CA THR A 4 3.12 -4.07 -8.37
C THR A 4 1.93 -3.15 -8.14
N PHE A 5 1.23 -2.81 -9.20
CA PHE A 5 -0.01 -2.03 -9.14
C PHE A 5 -1.21 -2.93 -9.32
N TYR A 6 -2.13 -2.86 -8.39
CA TYR A 6 -3.40 -3.58 -8.45
C TYR A 6 -4.53 -2.64 -8.80
N SER A 7 -5.38 -3.04 -9.73
CA SER A 7 -6.56 -2.28 -10.16
C SER A 7 -7.76 -3.19 -10.33
N GLY A 8 -8.91 -2.61 -10.69
CA GLY A 8 -10.12 -3.38 -10.96
C GLY A 8 -10.99 -3.63 -9.73
N PHE A 9 -10.73 -2.96 -8.64
CA PHE A 9 -11.55 -3.08 -7.43
C PHE A 9 -12.91 -2.44 -7.62
N LYS A 10 -13.95 -3.09 -7.10
CA LYS A 10 -15.33 -2.61 -7.22
C LYS A 10 -15.58 -1.34 -6.40
N ASP A 11 -14.98 -1.29 -5.21
CA ASP A 11 -15.13 -0.20 -4.26
C ASP A 11 -13.95 -0.17 -3.28
N LYS A 12 -13.97 0.78 -2.38
CA LYS A 12 -12.93 0.95 -1.37
C LYS A 12 -12.80 -0.28 -0.46
N PHE A 13 -13.92 -0.84 -0.05
CA PHE A 13 -13.91 -2.00 0.83
C PHE A 13 -13.23 -3.19 0.15
N HIS A 14 -13.54 -3.43 -1.13
CA HIS A 14 -12.91 -4.50 -1.90
C HIS A 14 -11.39 -4.32 -1.97
N ALA A 15 -10.93 -3.09 -2.23
CA ALA A 15 -9.50 -2.77 -2.27
C ALA A 15 -8.83 -3.00 -0.92
N LEU A 16 -9.44 -2.52 0.17
CA LEU A 16 -8.90 -2.70 1.52
C LEU A 16 -8.90 -4.15 1.96
N ASP A 17 -9.93 -4.92 1.61
CA ASP A 17 -9.97 -6.34 1.91
C ASP A 17 -8.84 -7.10 1.22
N PHE A 18 -8.62 -6.81 -0.05
CA PHE A 18 -7.51 -7.39 -0.81
C PHE A 18 -6.14 -6.99 -0.24
N LEU A 19 -5.97 -5.71 0.09
CA LEU A 19 -4.76 -5.21 0.75
C LEU A 19 -4.52 -5.97 2.06
N THR A 20 -5.56 -6.14 2.87
CA THR A 20 -5.45 -6.82 4.16
C THR A 20 -5.05 -8.28 3.99
N ASP A 21 -5.54 -8.96 2.97
CA ASP A 21 -5.14 -10.33 2.67
C ASP A 21 -3.65 -10.41 2.30
N ASN A 22 -3.15 -9.46 1.52
CA ASN A 22 -1.73 -9.39 1.18
C ASN A 22 -0.87 -9.11 2.42
N VAL A 23 -1.32 -8.20 3.28
CA VAL A 23 -0.64 -7.92 4.56
C VAL A 23 -0.61 -9.18 5.43
N PHE A 24 -1.71 -9.92 5.49
CA PHE A 24 -1.76 -11.17 6.26
C PHE A 24 -0.73 -12.18 5.76
N THR A 25 -0.61 -12.34 4.46
CA THR A 25 0.38 -13.24 3.86
C THR A 25 1.81 -12.85 4.25
N GLY A 26 2.15 -11.56 4.16
CA GLY A 26 3.46 -11.06 4.57
C GLY A 26 3.71 -11.23 6.06
N PHE A 27 2.68 -11.01 6.87
CA PHE A 27 2.75 -11.21 8.31
C PHE A 27 3.05 -12.67 8.66
N GLN A 28 2.45 -13.63 7.97
CA GLN A 28 2.68 -15.06 8.24
C GLN A 28 4.15 -15.47 8.04
N ILE A 29 4.88 -14.79 7.16
CA ILE A 29 6.31 -15.01 6.94
C ILE A 29 7.18 -14.05 7.74
N LYS A 30 6.58 -13.34 8.70
CA LYS A 30 7.26 -12.42 9.64
C LYS A 30 7.92 -11.22 8.97
N ASN A 31 7.38 -10.75 7.87
CA ASN A 31 7.86 -9.53 7.23
C ASN A 31 7.51 -8.30 8.06
N LYS A 32 8.40 -7.33 8.03
CA LYS A 32 8.16 -6.01 8.59
C LYS A 32 7.42 -5.16 7.55
N ILE A 33 6.23 -4.71 7.87
CA ILE A 33 5.29 -4.17 6.90
C ILE A 33 5.00 -2.69 7.17
N CYS A 34 5.05 -1.88 6.12
CA CYS A 34 4.62 -0.49 6.13
C CYS A 34 3.33 -0.36 5.31
N ILE A 35 2.33 0.32 5.87
CA ILE A 35 1.06 0.55 5.18
C ILE A 35 0.77 2.04 5.16
N ALA A 36 0.57 2.57 3.96
CA ALA A 36 0.22 3.97 3.74
C ALA A 36 -1.23 4.06 3.28
N LEU A 37 -2.08 4.71 4.06
CA LEU A 37 -3.51 4.85 3.79
C LEU A 37 -3.89 6.31 3.59
N LYS A 38 -5.04 6.54 2.93
CA LYS A 38 -5.51 7.88 2.59
C LYS A 38 -5.84 8.72 3.82
N GLY A 39 -6.47 8.16 4.82
CA GLY A 39 -6.90 8.91 5.98
C GLY A 39 -7.44 8.05 7.11
N ASP A 40 -8.12 8.71 8.07
CA ASP A 40 -8.59 8.05 9.28
C ASP A 40 -9.67 7.00 9.01
N HIS A 41 -10.55 7.26 8.05
CA HIS A 41 -11.62 6.32 7.71
C HIS A 41 -11.06 5.01 7.17
N GLU A 42 -10.10 5.08 6.26
CA GLU A 42 -9.43 3.90 5.71
C GLU A 42 -8.63 3.17 6.78
N LEU A 43 -8.05 3.91 7.71
CA LEU A 43 -7.32 3.34 8.85
C LEU A 43 -8.28 2.56 9.77
N GLU A 44 -9.46 3.09 10.05
CA GLU A 44 -10.48 2.42 10.86
C GLU A 44 -10.98 1.14 10.18
N GLU A 45 -11.29 1.21 8.89
CA GLU A 45 -11.70 0.04 8.11
C GLU A 45 -10.59 -1.02 8.07
N PHE A 46 -9.35 -0.60 7.84
CA PHE A 46 -8.22 -1.51 7.87
C PHE A 46 -8.07 -2.17 9.24
N SER A 47 -8.21 -1.40 10.32
CA SER A 47 -8.12 -1.94 11.68
C SER A 47 -9.21 -2.97 11.96
N PHE A 48 -10.43 -2.72 11.47
CA PHE A 48 -11.52 -3.68 11.58
C PHE A 48 -11.21 -4.97 10.82
N LEU A 49 -10.77 -4.89 9.57
CA LEU A 49 -10.42 -6.05 8.76
C LEU A 49 -9.23 -6.80 9.35
N ARG A 50 -8.24 -6.08 9.83
CA ARG A 50 -7.09 -6.65 10.51
C ARG A 50 -7.52 -7.46 11.72
N ASN A 51 -8.34 -6.90 12.58
CA ASN A 51 -8.82 -7.58 13.78
C ASN A 51 -9.61 -8.84 13.42
N LYS A 52 -10.43 -8.78 12.37
CA LYS A 52 -11.18 -9.93 11.87
C LYS A 52 -10.27 -11.06 11.37
N LYS A 53 -9.20 -10.71 10.64
CA LYS A 53 -8.32 -11.70 10.01
C LYS A 53 -7.20 -12.19 10.93
N PHE A 54 -6.80 -11.36 11.88
CA PHE A 54 -5.64 -11.62 12.74
C PHE A 54 -6.01 -11.82 14.21
N PHE A 55 -7.27 -12.02 14.54
CA PHE A 55 -7.69 -11.99 15.94
C PHE A 55 -6.97 -13.02 16.82
N GLU A 56 -6.47 -14.10 16.26
CA GLU A 56 -5.70 -15.11 16.99
C GLU A 56 -4.21 -14.80 17.02
N THR A 57 -3.77 -13.79 16.30
CA THR A 57 -2.36 -13.46 16.17
C THR A 57 -2.04 -12.25 17.02
N LYS A 58 -1.22 -12.41 18.02
CA LYS A 58 -1.08 -11.43 19.10
C LYS A 58 -0.12 -10.27 18.82
N LYS A 59 0.74 -10.34 17.81
CA LYS A 59 1.71 -9.27 17.52
C LYS A 59 1.93 -9.15 16.02
N ILE A 60 1.70 -7.96 15.52
CA ILE A 60 1.92 -7.63 14.12
C ILE A 60 2.97 -6.53 14.07
N GLU A 61 4.10 -6.79 13.42
CA GLU A 61 5.17 -5.83 13.24
C GLU A 61 4.97 -5.06 11.93
N PHE A 62 4.08 -4.07 11.95
CA PHE A 62 3.89 -3.20 10.83
C PHE A 62 3.65 -1.77 11.29
N LEU A 63 3.95 -0.82 10.41
CA LEU A 63 3.59 0.58 10.60
C LEU A 63 2.40 0.93 9.73
N CYS A 64 1.38 1.50 10.36
CA CYS A 64 0.24 2.06 9.66
C CYS A 64 0.36 3.59 9.70
N LEU A 65 0.54 4.19 8.54
CA LEU A 65 0.86 5.61 8.44
C LEU A 65 -0.38 6.42 8.08
N LYS A 66 -0.70 7.40 8.90
CA LYS A 66 -1.87 8.25 8.75
C LYS A 66 -1.60 9.46 7.86
N ASN A 67 -0.82 10.37 8.29
CA ASN A 67 -0.60 11.65 7.65
C ASN A 67 0.59 11.56 6.70
N LEU A 68 0.32 11.34 5.43
CA LEU A 68 1.34 11.01 4.45
C LEU A 68 1.97 12.20 3.75
N THR A 69 1.68 13.42 4.23
CA THR A 69 2.23 14.62 3.61
C THR A 69 3.75 14.73 3.70
N THR A 70 4.36 14.01 4.63
CA THR A 70 5.81 14.05 4.86
C THR A 70 6.53 12.79 4.42
N ILE A 71 5.83 11.82 3.85
CA ILE A 71 6.41 10.51 3.54
C ILE A 71 6.98 10.41 2.14
N THR A 72 6.59 11.31 1.25
CA THR A 72 7.06 11.29 -0.14
C THR A 72 8.58 11.30 -0.28
N ASP A 73 9.28 11.81 0.70
CA ASP A 73 10.74 11.90 0.66
C ASP A 73 11.45 10.81 1.46
N LYS A 74 10.74 10.14 2.39
CA LYS A 74 11.42 9.26 3.32
C LYS A 74 10.53 8.14 3.83
N PHE A 75 10.58 6.99 3.21
CA PHE A 75 10.23 5.75 3.89
C PHE A 75 11.41 5.38 4.78
N GLU A 76 11.46 5.98 5.97
CA GLU A 76 12.55 5.75 6.91
C GLU A 76 12.39 4.40 7.59
N GLY A 77 13.48 3.68 7.67
CA GLY A 77 13.52 2.35 8.23
C GLY A 77 13.54 1.28 7.16
N GLU A 78 13.79 0.08 7.60
CA GLU A 78 13.83 -1.09 6.75
C GLU A 78 12.49 -1.80 6.84
N PHE A 79 11.80 -1.89 5.71
CA PHE A 79 10.57 -2.65 5.58
C PHE A 79 10.79 -3.79 4.59
N ASP A 80 10.19 -4.93 4.88
CA ASP A 80 10.17 -6.05 3.94
C ASP A 80 9.08 -5.89 2.90
N GLU A 81 8.00 -5.21 3.27
CA GLU A 81 6.88 -4.91 2.40
C GLU A 81 6.36 -3.49 2.61
N ILE A 82 5.93 -2.86 1.51
CA ILE A 82 5.27 -1.55 1.54
C ILE A 82 3.97 -1.66 0.75
N HIS A 83 2.87 -1.28 1.39
CA HIS A 83 1.54 -1.25 0.77
C HIS A 83 1.02 0.18 0.75
N ILE A 84 0.63 0.65 -0.42
CA ILE A 84 0.22 2.04 -0.64
C ILE A 84 -1.22 2.07 -1.18
N PHE A 85 -2.12 2.64 -0.40
CA PHE A 85 -3.49 2.95 -0.82
C PHE A 85 -3.80 4.37 -0.37
N SER A 86 -3.29 5.35 -1.13
CA SER A 86 -3.23 6.74 -0.69
C SER A 86 -3.36 7.72 -1.85
N ASP A 87 -3.84 8.91 -1.55
CA ASP A 87 -3.90 10.05 -2.47
C ASP A 87 -2.69 10.99 -2.33
N LYS A 88 -1.75 10.68 -1.43
CA LYS A 88 -0.66 11.58 -1.06
C LYS A 88 0.70 11.14 -1.58
N ILE A 89 0.83 9.94 -2.11
CA ILE A 89 2.09 9.40 -2.56
C ILE A 89 2.07 9.32 -4.07
N SER A 90 2.80 10.24 -4.71
CA SER A 90 2.93 10.31 -6.17
C SER A 90 4.34 9.99 -6.65
N ASP A 91 5.27 9.78 -5.74
CA ASP A 91 6.63 9.37 -6.05
C ASP A 91 7.24 8.57 -4.90
N LEU A 92 8.25 7.77 -5.19
CA LEU A 92 8.93 6.91 -4.21
C LEU A 92 10.44 7.13 -4.27
N PRO A 93 11.13 6.99 -3.12
CA PRO A 93 12.60 7.06 -3.12
C PRO A 93 13.19 5.93 -3.95
N GLY A 94 14.37 6.16 -4.53
CA GLY A 94 15.01 5.23 -5.46
C GLY A 94 15.54 3.94 -4.84
N SER A 95 15.46 3.78 -3.52
CA SER A 95 16.00 2.63 -2.78
C SER A 95 14.94 1.69 -2.24
N LEU A 96 13.83 1.51 -2.95
CA LEU A 96 12.77 0.59 -2.53
C LEU A 96 13.16 -0.85 -2.76
N ASN A 97 12.67 -1.73 -1.88
CA ASN A 97 12.80 -3.17 -2.07
C ASN A 97 11.77 -3.72 -3.08
N ASP A 98 11.87 -5.01 -3.39
CA ASP A 98 11.07 -5.66 -4.43
C ASP A 98 9.60 -5.92 -4.01
N ASN A 99 9.23 -5.62 -2.77
CA ASN A 99 7.91 -5.92 -2.24
C ASN A 99 7.10 -4.64 -1.99
N THR A 100 6.94 -3.83 -3.01
CA THR A 100 6.11 -2.63 -2.95
C THR A 100 4.84 -2.85 -3.77
N PHE A 101 3.69 -2.63 -3.14
CA PHE A 101 2.38 -2.86 -3.71
C PHE A 101 1.55 -1.58 -3.66
N VAL A 102 1.00 -1.19 -4.79
CA VAL A 102 0.16 0.01 -4.92
C VAL A 102 -1.24 -0.42 -5.31
N TYR A 103 -2.23 0.04 -4.57
CA TYR A 103 -3.64 -0.28 -4.80
C TYR A 103 -4.31 0.96 -5.36
N THR A 104 -4.90 0.84 -6.54
CA THR A 104 -5.60 1.95 -7.19
C THR A 104 -7.10 1.75 -7.09
N LEU A 105 -7.84 2.84 -7.05
CA LEU A 105 -9.29 2.80 -7.01
C LEU A 105 -9.87 3.82 -7.98
N LYS A 106 -10.46 3.36 -9.07
CA LYS A 106 -10.97 4.23 -10.12
C LYS A 106 -12.08 5.16 -9.64
N SER A 107 -12.89 4.70 -8.69
CA SER A 107 -14.00 5.50 -8.14
C SER A 107 -13.53 6.56 -7.13
N ASP A 108 -12.29 6.51 -6.66
CA ASP A 108 -11.68 7.58 -5.87
C ASP A 108 -10.68 8.33 -6.74
N GLU A 109 -11.10 9.50 -7.22
CA GLU A 109 -10.32 10.29 -8.18
C GLU A 109 -8.95 10.68 -7.61
N ALA A 110 -8.87 11.04 -6.34
CA ALA A 110 -7.62 11.45 -5.71
C ALA A 110 -6.61 10.29 -5.63
N ILE A 111 -7.06 9.12 -5.22
CA ILE A 111 -6.22 7.91 -5.20
C ILE A 111 -5.82 7.52 -6.62
N ASN A 112 -6.76 7.55 -7.55
CA ASN A 112 -6.49 7.17 -8.94
C ASN A 112 -5.45 8.09 -9.58
N ASN A 113 -5.56 9.39 -9.37
CA ASN A 113 -4.61 10.37 -9.90
C ASN A 113 -3.21 10.20 -9.29
N ALA A 114 -3.12 10.02 -7.98
CA ALA A 114 -1.85 9.80 -7.30
C ALA A 114 -1.18 8.51 -7.80
N SER A 115 -1.94 7.45 -7.99
CA SER A 115 -1.43 6.18 -8.49
C SER A 115 -0.91 6.29 -9.93
N ARG A 116 -1.59 7.03 -10.78
CA ARG A 116 -1.15 7.27 -12.16
C ARG A 116 0.16 8.07 -12.21
N GLU A 117 0.25 9.09 -11.39
CA GLU A 117 1.45 9.92 -11.29
C GLU A 117 2.63 9.08 -10.76
N LEU A 118 2.39 8.29 -9.74
CA LEU A 118 3.38 7.36 -9.21
C LEU A 118 3.85 6.38 -10.28
N TYR A 119 2.93 5.79 -11.03
CA TYR A 119 3.25 4.87 -12.12
C TYR A 119 4.18 5.53 -13.15
N THR A 120 3.84 6.74 -13.59
CA THR A 120 4.62 7.49 -14.57
C THR A 120 6.02 7.81 -14.02
N ASN A 121 6.10 8.28 -12.78
CA ASN A 121 7.38 8.62 -12.16
C ASN A 121 8.29 7.41 -12.02
N LEU A 122 7.75 6.27 -11.63
CA LEU A 122 8.52 5.03 -11.51
C LEU A 122 9.01 4.54 -12.89
N LYS A 123 8.17 4.61 -13.91
CA LYS A 123 8.57 4.28 -15.28
C LYS A 123 9.72 5.17 -15.77
N ASN A 124 9.64 6.47 -15.51
CA ASN A 124 10.67 7.43 -15.88
C ASN A 124 12.00 7.17 -15.17
N LYS A 125 11.97 6.60 -13.97
CA LYS A 125 13.16 6.21 -13.22
C LYS A 125 13.75 4.86 -13.63
N GLY A 126 13.09 4.16 -14.55
CA GLY A 126 13.53 2.82 -14.98
C GLY A 126 13.19 1.70 -14.02
N VAL A 127 12.26 1.94 -13.09
CA VAL A 127 11.79 0.91 -12.16
C VAL A 127 10.90 -0.08 -12.90
N ASN A 128 11.08 -1.37 -12.63
CA ASN A 128 10.23 -2.42 -13.17
C ASN A 128 8.83 -2.34 -12.50
N VAL A 129 7.82 -2.04 -13.29
CA VAL A 129 6.44 -1.89 -12.80
C VAL A 129 5.58 -3.00 -13.38
N LEU A 130 4.93 -3.74 -12.48
CA LEU A 130 3.99 -4.79 -12.82
C LEU A 130 2.56 -4.28 -12.59
N HIS A 131 1.62 -4.76 -13.37
CA HIS A 131 0.22 -4.37 -13.23
C HIS A 131 -0.66 -5.60 -13.27
N GLU A 132 -1.49 -5.77 -12.23
CA GLU A 132 -2.47 -6.84 -12.14
C GLU A 132 -3.88 -6.26 -12.00
N VAL A 133 -4.81 -6.78 -12.79
CA VAL A 133 -6.23 -6.43 -12.71
C VAL A 133 -6.95 -7.50 -11.91
N ILE A 134 -7.64 -7.08 -10.87
CA ILE A 134 -8.38 -7.96 -9.98
C ILE A 134 -9.77 -8.28 -10.57
#